data_a915fbe119ebe815e5225e3a7c536379
#
_entry.id   a915fbe119ebe815e5225e3a7c536379
#
_cell.length_a   1.000
_cell.length_b   1.000
_cell.length_c   1.000
_cell.angle_alpha   90.00
_cell.angle_beta   90.00
_cell.angle_gamma   90.00
#
_symmetry.space_group_name_H-M   'P 1'
#
loop_
_entity.id
_entity.type
_entity.pdbx_description
1 polymer ?
#
loop_
_entity_poly.entity_id
_entity_poly.type
_entity_poly.pdbx_seq_one_letter_code
_entity_poly.pdbx_strand_id
1 'polypeptide(L)'
;ALRAAQLLSDQCRGVVLIDCAQRLMDDKQLASQPAWMAWIRPLLKTMVSQRWLSTGLFRNAARPAVIRSVLKQAYPSGSNIDDALVDLLYQPTRREGAAEAFRGFINLCDDHLAPDLMQDLAVPVHLIWGEKDPWEPLTEAQYWAKTIPCIQSIEVIPGAGHCPHDENSELTNKAIVQCLNDIENKNQCK
;
A
#
# COMPACT_ATOMS: atom_id res chain seq x y z
N ALA A 1 -9.42 -4.85 -1.93
CA ALA A 1 -10.57 -3.93 -2.12
C ALA A 1 -10.99 -3.89 -3.60
N LEU A 2 -10.15 -3.45 -4.55
CA LEU A 2 -10.53 -3.24 -5.97
C LEU A 2 -11.08 -4.52 -6.64
N ARG A 3 -10.41 -5.67 -6.47
CA ARG A 3 -10.91 -6.91 -7.04
C ARG A 3 -12.26 -7.34 -6.45
N ALA A 4 -12.47 -7.11 -5.17
CA ALA A 4 -13.77 -7.34 -4.54
C ALA A 4 -14.84 -6.41 -5.11
N ALA A 5 -14.51 -5.12 -5.33
CA ALA A 5 -15.42 -4.17 -5.96
C ALA A 5 -15.82 -4.55 -7.39
N GLN A 6 -14.90 -5.12 -8.19
CA GLN A 6 -15.22 -5.66 -9.52
C GLN A 6 -16.18 -6.86 -9.45
N LEU A 7 -15.96 -7.78 -8.50
CA LEU A 7 -16.77 -9.00 -8.35
C LEU A 7 -18.15 -8.74 -7.70
N LEU A 8 -18.25 -7.71 -6.90
CA LEU A 8 -19.44 -7.35 -6.11
C LEU A 8 -20.02 -5.99 -6.56
N SER A 9 -19.95 -5.69 -7.85
CA SER A 9 -20.31 -4.37 -8.40
C SER A 9 -21.68 -3.87 -7.92
N ASP A 10 -22.67 -4.73 -7.83
CA ASP A 10 -24.04 -4.39 -7.42
C ASP A 10 -24.17 -4.10 -5.92
N GLN A 11 -23.19 -4.53 -5.12
CA GLN A 11 -23.15 -4.34 -3.67
C GLN A 11 -22.12 -3.28 -3.24
N CYS A 12 -21.21 -2.89 -4.16
CA CYS A 12 -20.17 -1.92 -3.91
C CYS A 12 -20.61 -0.53 -4.40
N ARG A 13 -20.71 0.44 -3.51
CA ARG A 13 -21.10 1.80 -3.86
C ARG A 13 -19.94 2.70 -4.28
N GLY A 14 -18.73 2.36 -3.86
CA GLY A 14 -17.50 3.09 -4.16
C GLY A 14 -16.31 2.53 -3.42
N VAL A 15 -15.13 3.02 -3.73
CA VAL A 15 -13.85 2.59 -3.12
C VAL A 15 -13.06 3.81 -2.69
N VAL A 16 -12.50 3.75 -1.49
CA VAL A 16 -11.49 4.72 -1.03
C VAL A 16 -10.16 3.99 -0.92
N LEU A 17 -9.13 4.50 -1.59
CA LEU A 17 -7.77 3.95 -1.59
C LEU A 17 -6.84 4.93 -0.87
N ILE A 18 -6.06 4.42 0.06
CA ILE A 18 -5.07 5.20 0.81
C ILE A 18 -3.69 4.65 0.48
N ASP A 19 -2.83 5.47 -0.13
CA ASP A 19 -1.44 5.15 -0.50
C ASP A 19 -1.29 3.72 -1.07
N CYS A 20 -2.11 3.39 -2.06
CA CYS A 20 -2.14 2.04 -2.60
C CYS A 20 -1.01 1.79 -3.60
N ALA A 21 -0.63 0.51 -3.73
CA ALA A 21 0.46 0.09 -4.60
C ALA A 21 0.24 0.46 -6.06
N GLN A 22 1.21 1.14 -6.65
CA GLN A 22 1.17 1.71 -8.01
C GLN A 22 1.88 0.86 -9.06
N ARG A 23 2.93 0.16 -8.67
CA ARG A 23 3.84 -0.53 -9.59
C ARG A 23 4.17 -1.93 -9.11
N LEU A 24 4.60 -2.76 -10.07
CA LEU A 24 5.19 -4.05 -9.76
C LEU A 24 6.34 -3.89 -8.74
N MET A 25 6.43 -4.81 -7.81
CA MET A 25 7.49 -4.83 -6.81
C MET A 25 8.88 -4.84 -7.48
N ASP A 26 9.01 -5.58 -8.59
CA ASP A 26 10.25 -5.64 -9.37
C ASP A 26 10.64 -4.28 -9.98
N ASP A 27 9.70 -3.50 -10.46
CA ASP A 27 9.95 -2.17 -11.04
C ASP A 27 10.38 -1.15 -9.97
N LYS A 28 9.77 -1.21 -8.78
CA LYS A 28 10.17 -0.38 -7.63
C LYS A 28 11.60 -0.68 -7.22
N GLN A 29 11.97 -1.95 -7.17
CA GLN A 29 13.31 -2.38 -6.81
C GLN A 29 14.34 -1.99 -7.87
N LEU A 30 13.99 -2.04 -9.17
CA LEU A 30 14.87 -1.64 -10.27
C LEU A 30 15.23 -0.15 -10.22
N ALA A 31 14.26 0.72 -9.88
CA ALA A 31 14.47 2.16 -9.81
C ALA A 31 15.45 2.59 -8.71
N SER A 32 15.61 1.76 -7.65
CA SER A 32 16.40 2.08 -6.46
C SER A 32 17.73 1.31 -6.34
N GLN A 33 18.01 0.35 -7.23
CA GLN A 33 19.15 -0.57 -7.07
C GLN A 33 20.30 -0.31 -8.05
N PRO A 34 21.57 -0.50 -7.63
CA PRO A 34 22.72 -0.46 -8.50
C PRO A 34 22.64 -1.53 -9.60
N ALA A 35 23.08 -1.20 -10.81
CA ALA A 35 23.00 -2.08 -11.99
C ALA A 35 23.61 -3.49 -11.81
N TRP A 36 24.62 -3.64 -10.95
CA TRP A 36 25.25 -4.94 -10.65
C TRP A 36 24.31 -5.91 -9.91
N MET A 37 23.30 -5.42 -9.20
CA MET A 37 22.31 -6.28 -8.52
C MET A 37 21.40 -7.03 -9.49
N ALA A 38 21.25 -6.55 -10.73
CA ALA A 38 20.46 -7.23 -11.74
C ALA A 38 20.94 -8.66 -12.02
N TRP A 39 22.22 -8.91 -11.90
CA TRP A 39 22.85 -10.22 -12.11
C TRP A 39 22.57 -11.22 -10.98
N ILE A 40 22.39 -10.74 -9.77
CA ILE A 40 22.18 -11.56 -8.56
C ILE A 40 20.70 -11.86 -8.34
N ARG A 41 19.79 -11.08 -8.96
CA ARG A 41 18.34 -11.20 -8.80
C ARG A 41 17.78 -12.60 -9.04
N PRO A 42 18.12 -13.31 -10.13
CA PRO A 42 17.58 -14.66 -10.36
C PRO A 42 17.96 -15.62 -9.23
N LEU A 43 19.20 -15.49 -8.72
CA LEU A 43 19.68 -16.29 -7.60
C LEU A 43 18.94 -15.94 -6.30
N LEU A 44 18.74 -14.65 -6.01
CA LEU A 44 17.99 -14.19 -4.84
C LEU A 44 16.51 -14.63 -4.92
N LYS A 45 15.88 -14.53 -6.09
CA LYS A 45 14.49 -14.99 -6.30
C LYS A 45 14.36 -16.49 -6.04
N THR A 46 15.34 -17.29 -6.53
CA THR A 46 15.40 -18.73 -6.26
C THR A 46 15.66 -19.03 -4.78
N MET A 47 16.53 -18.26 -4.12
CA MET A 47 16.79 -18.41 -2.69
C MET A 47 15.56 -18.06 -1.84
N VAL A 48 14.85 -17.00 -2.16
CA VAL A 48 13.61 -16.60 -1.45
C VAL A 48 12.49 -17.59 -1.67
N SER A 49 12.45 -18.32 -2.79
CA SER A 49 11.49 -19.39 -3.05
C SER A 49 11.68 -20.61 -2.12
N GLN A 50 12.88 -20.79 -1.55
CA GLN A 50 13.12 -21.88 -0.61
C GLN A 50 12.49 -21.59 0.76
N ARG A 51 11.59 -22.45 1.20
CA ARG A 51 10.75 -22.26 2.40
C ARG A 51 11.57 -21.99 3.68
N TRP A 52 12.63 -22.75 3.92
CA TRP A 52 13.45 -22.60 5.12
C TRP A 52 14.26 -21.30 5.13
N LEU A 53 14.73 -20.87 3.96
CA LEU A 53 15.52 -19.65 3.81
C LEU A 53 14.62 -18.40 3.93
N SER A 54 13.46 -18.42 3.27
CA SER A 54 12.48 -17.33 3.38
C SER A 54 11.97 -17.16 4.81
N THR A 55 11.80 -18.25 5.56
CA THR A 55 11.43 -18.20 6.98
C THR A 55 12.55 -17.58 7.83
N GLY A 56 13.81 -17.94 7.57
CA GLY A 56 14.97 -17.33 8.26
C GLY A 56 15.12 -15.85 7.95
N LEU A 57 14.99 -15.46 6.68
CA LEU A 57 15.01 -14.07 6.23
C LEU A 57 13.86 -13.26 6.86
N PHE A 58 12.65 -13.80 6.84
CA PHE A 58 11.50 -13.17 7.47
C PHE A 58 11.72 -12.92 8.96
N ARG A 59 12.15 -13.93 9.71
CA ARG A 59 12.42 -13.79 11.14
C ARG A 59 13.50 -12.75 11.44
N ASN A 60 14.48 -12.60 10.55
CA ASN A 60 15.50 -11.57 10.69
C ASN A 60 14.96 -10.19 10.34
N ALA A 61 14.16 -10.06 9.28
CA ALA A 61 13.53 -8.83 8.86
C ALA A 61 12.45 -8.35 9.85
N ALA A 62 11.77 -9.27 10.50
CA ALA A 62 10.71 -8.99 11.47
C ALA A 62 11.21 -8.63 12.89
N ARG A 63 12.46 -8.22 13.05
CA ARG A 63 12.97 -7.77 14.37
C ARG A 63 12.52 -6.35 14.67
N PRO A 64 12.26 -6.00 15.94
CA PRO A 64 11.82 -4.65 16.33
C PRO A 64 12.69 -3.53 15.78
N ALA A 65 14.02 -3.69 15.75
CA ALA A 65 14.94 -2.70 15.21
C ALA A 65 14.75 -2.48 13.69
N VAL A 66 14.46 -3.55 12.93
CA VAL A 66 14.19 -3.46 11.49
C VAL A 66 12.82 -2.85 11.25
N ILE A 67 11.79 -3.27 12.00
CA ILE A 67 10.46 -2.65 11.95
C ILE A 67 10.56 -1.15 12.18
N ARG A 68 11.28 -0.72 13.24
CA ARG A 68 11.50 0.71 13.51
C ARG A 68 12.22 1.43 12.37
N SER A 69 13.17 0.79 11.72
CA SER A 69 13.89 1.36 10.56
C SER A 69 12.97 1.55 9.36
N VAL A 70 12.10 0.58 9.10
CA VAL A 70 11.08 0.67 8.04
C VAL A 70 10.05 1.76 8.34
N LEU A 71 9.57 1.84 9.59
CA LEU A 71 8.66 2.90 10.02
C LEU A 71 9.26 4.29 9.82
N LYS A 72 10.55 4.50 10.14
CA LYS A 72 11.24 5.77 9.90
C LYS A 72 11.32 6.17 8.43
N GLN A 73 11.25 5.21 7.51
CA GLN A 73 11.17 5.50 6.09
C GLN A 73 9.71 5.81 5.69
N ALA A 74 8.76 5.00 6.16
CA ALA A 74 7.35 5.14 5.83
C ALA A 74 6.72 6.43 6.40
N TYR A 75 7.23 6.91 7.54
CA TYR A 75 6.72 8.05 8.31
C TYR A 75 7.75 9.20 8.30
N PRO A 76 7.84 9.99 7.24
CA PRO A 76 8.81 11.08 7.14
C PRO A 76 8.60 12.19 8.20
N SER A 77 7.41 12.30 8.76
CA SER A 77 7.15 13.18 9.91
C SER A 77 7.85 12.72 11.18
N GLY A 78 8.18 11.42 11.28
CA GLY A 78 8.68 10.80 12.51
C GLY A 78 7.63 10.67 13.62
N SER A 79 6.38 11.09 13.37
CA SER A 79 5.29 11.00 14.34
C SER A 79 4.93 9.54 14.63
N ASN A 80 4.44 9.28 15.85
CA ASN A 80 3.88 8.00 16.28
C ASN A 80 4.82 6.77 16.25
N ILE A 81 6.12 6.96 15.98
CA ILE A 81 7.09 5.83 15.99
C ILE A 81 7.59 5.61 17.42
N ASP A 82 6.74 5.07 18.26
CA ASP A 82 7.06 4.67 19.63
C ASP A 82 7.30 3.17 19.79
N ASP A 83 7.58 2.73 21.00
CA ASP A 83 7.79 1.31 21.30
C ASP A 83 6.48 0.52 21.22
N ALA A 84 5.34 1.15 21.51
CA ALA A 84 4.05 0.51 21.46
C ALA A 84 3.65 0.15 20.02
N LEU A 85 3.86 1.07 19.06
CA LEU A 85 3.65 0.79 17.65
C LEU A 85 4.58 -0.31 17.14
N VAL A 86 5.86 -0.27 17.49
CA VAL A 86 6.82 -1.31 17.10
C VAL A 86 6.41 -2.67 17.66
N ASP A 87 5.99 -2.74 18.91
CA ASP A 87 5.49 -3.98 19.53
C ASP A 87 4.21 -4.47 18.86
N LEU A 88 3.27 -3.58 18.59
CA LEU A 88 2.03 -3.91 17.89
C LEU A 88 2.28 -4.59 16.53
N LEU A 89 3.23 -4.06 15.76
CA LEU A 89 3.63 -4.61 14.46
C LEU A 89 4.50 -5.88 14.59
N TYR A 90 5.23 -6.01 15.69
CA TYR A 90 6.06 -7.20 15.94
C TYR A 90 5.25 -8.43 16.35
N GLN A 91 4.19 -8.26 17.15
CA GLN A 91 3.38 -9.37 17.64
C GLN A 91 2.85 -10.31 16.54
N PRO A 92 2.24 -9.81 15.42
CA PRO A 92 1.78 -10.68 14.35
C PRO A 92 2.89 -11.51 13.70
N THR A 93 4.12 -10.99 13.65
CA THR A 93 5.26 -11.67 13.02
C THR A 93 5.71 -12.92 13.78
N ARG A 94 5.32 -13.04 15.06
CA ARG A 94 5.65 -14.18 15.92
C ARG A 94 4.65 -15.33 15.82
N ARG A 95 3.51 -15.12 15.16
CA ARG A 95 2.47 -16.14 15.01
C ARG A 95 2.94 -17.27 14.11
N GLU A 96 2.44 -18.46 14.34
CA GLU A 96 2.60 -19.58 13.42
C GLU A 96 2.00 -19.21 12.05
N GLY A 97 2.69 -19.57 10.96
CA GLY A 97 2.27 -19.21 9.61
C GLY A 97 2.61 -17.78 9.16
N ALA A 98 3.15 -16.90 10.00
CA ALA A 98 3.45 -15.52 9.63
C ALA A 98 4.43 -15.41 8.44
N ALA A 99 5.47 -16.25 8.41
CA ALA A 99 6.43 -16.26 7.31
C ALA A 99 5.81 -16.75 5.99
N GLU A 100 4.92 -17.72 6.07
CA GLU A 100 4.14 -18.23 4.93
C GLU A 100 3.17 -17.19 4.41
N ALA A 101 2.46 -16.49 5.28
CA ALA A 101 1.55 -15.41 4.92
C ALA A 101 2.30 -14.25 4.23
N PHE A 102 3.46 -13.86 4.77
CA PHE A 102 4.31 -12.83 4.18
C PHE A 102 4.82 -13.24 2.78
N ARG A 103 5.25 -14.49 2.61
CA ARG A 103 5.64 -15.02 1.31
C ARG A 103 4.49 -15.05 0.31
N GLY A 104 3.29 -15.45 0.76
CA GLY A 104 2.06 -15.38 -0.04
C GLY A 104 1.75 -13.96 -0.48
N PHE A 105 1.86 -12.99 0.43
CA PHE A 105 1.67 -11.58 0.13
C PHE A 105 2.63 -11.07 -0.95
N ILE A 106 3.93 -11.36 -0.82
CA ILE A 106 4.93 -10.95 -1.84
C ILE A 106 4.62 -11.56 -3.21
N ASN A 107 4.21 -12.83 -3.27
CA ASN A 107 3.89 -13.49 -4.53
C ASN A 107 2.59 -12.96 -5.19
N LEU A 108 1.68 -12.36 -4.42
CA LEU A 108 0.42 -11.79 -4.91
C LEU A 108 0.56 -10.31 -5.31
N CYS A 109 1.63 -9.64 -4.95
CA CYS A 109 1.81 -8.22 -5.25
C CYS A 109 1.86 -7.91 -6.75
N ASP A 110 2.25 -8.89 -7.58
CA ASP A 110 2.39 -8.70 -9.02
C ASP A 110 1.11 -9.05 -9.82
N ASP A 111 0.13 -9.69 -9.18
CA ASP A 111 -1.04 -10.24 -9.90
C ASP A 111 -2.19 -9.23 -10.07
N HIS A 112 -2.23 -8.16 -9.25
CA HIS A 112 -3.38 -7.25 -9.20
C HIS A 112 -2.95 -5.81 -8.93
N LEU A 113 -2.44 -5.15 -9.95
CA LEU A 113 -2.07 -3.73 -9.86
C LEU A 113 -3.32 -2.84 -9.80
N ALA A 114 -3.29 -1.83 -8.93
CA ALA A 114 -4.40 -0.91 -8.76
C ALA A 114 -4.80 -0.19 -10.06
N PRO A 115 -3.86 0.35 -10.86
CA PRO A 115 -4.22 1.01 -12.12
C PRO A 115 -4.99 0.10 -13.08
N ASP A 116 -4.54 -1.14 -13.24
CA ASP A 116 -5.16 -2.09 -14.17
C ASP A 116 -6.59 -2.47 -13.72
N LEU A 117 -6.76 -2.69 -12.41
CA LEU A 117 -8.07 -3.02 -11.85
C LEU A 117 -9.07 -1.86 -11.93
N MET A 118 -8.58 -0.62 -11.94
CA MET A 118 -9.44 0.57 -12.00
C MET A 118 -9.91 0.92 -13.41
N GLN A 119 -9.26 0.44 -14.48
CA GLN A 119 -9.63 0.77 -15.85
C GLN A 119 -11.09 0.41 -16.17
N ASP A 120 -11.54 -0.75 -15.70
CA ASP A 120 -12.86 -1.29 -15.98
C ASP A 120 -13.80 -1.23 -14.75
N LEU A 121 -13.46 -0.44 -13.74
CA LEU A 121 -14.24 -0.38 -12.52
C LEU A 121 -15.44 0.56 -12.68
N ALA A 122 -16.64 0.02 -12.47
CA ALA A 122 -17.91 0.75 -12.65
C ALA A 122 -18.29 1.65 -11.46
N VAL A 123 -17.64 1.49 -10.31
CA VAL A 123 -17.93 2.28 -9.10
C VAL A 123 -16.95 3.43 -8.92
N PRO A 124 -17.35 4.55 -8.28
CA PRO A 124 -16.45 5.67 -8.04
C PRO A 124 -15.29 5.28 -7.12
N VAL A 125 -14.10 5.81 -7.43
CA VAL A 125 -12.89 5.66 -6.63
C VAL A 125 -12.45 7.02 -6.13
N HIS A 126 -12.10 7.10 -4.86
CA HIS A 126 -11.49 8.27 -4.23
C HIS A 126 -10.11 7.89 -3.72
N LEU A 127 -9.12 8.74 -3.97
CA LEU A 127 -7.74 8.55 -3.53
C LEU A 127 -7.46 9.46 -2.34
N ILE A 128 -6.75 8.94 -1.34
CA ILE A 128 -6.15 9.71 -0.25
C ILE A 128 -4.66 9.39 -0.26
N TRP A 129 -3.81 10.44 -0.24
CA TRP A 129 -2.38 10.25 -0.48
C TRP A 129 -1.53 11.07 0.45
N GLY A 130 -0.50 10.46 1.04
CA GLY A 130 0.53 11.19 1.77
C GLY A 130 1.40 12.01 0.81
N GLU A 131 1.55 13.32 1.09
CA GLU A 131 2.35 14.22 0.26
C GLU A 131 3.78 13.74 0.06
N LYS A 132 4.35 13.11 1.09
CA LYS A 132 5.75 12.67 1.16
C LYS A 132 5.90 11.16 1.16
N ASP A 133 4.95 10.42 0.57
CA ASP A 133 5.08 8.97 0.48
C ASP A 133 6.37 8.58 -0.25
N PRO A 134 7.30 7.87 0.41
CA PRO A 134 8.59 7.53 -0.18
C PRO A 134 8.51 6.34 -1.14
N TRP A 135 7.41 5.57 -1.11
CA TRP A 135 7.27 4.33 -1.87
C TRP A 135 6.29 4.45 -3.04
N GLU A 136 5.22 5.22 -2.85
CA GLU A 136 4.18 5.44 -3.84
C GLU A 136 4.12 6.94 -4.19
N PRO A 137 4.82 7.39 -5.24
CA PRO A 137 4.91 8.82 -5.55
C PRO A 137 3.56 9.48 -5.81
N LEU A 138 3.29 10.60 -5.13
CA LEU A 138 2.07 11.37 -5.30
C LEU A 138 1.82 11.78 -6.76
N THR A 139 2.89 12.07 -7.51
CA THR A 139 2.79 12.45 -8.93
C THR A 139 2.13 11.37 -9.79
N GLU A 140 2.33 10.12 -9.46
CA GLU A 140 1.71 8.99 -10.16
C GLU A 140 0.22 8.87 -9.82
N ALA A 141 -0.15 9.02 -8.55
CA ALA A 141 -1.55 9.08 -8.13
C ALA A 141 -2.29 10.27 -8.77
N GLN A 142 -1.64 11.42 -8.88
CA GLN A 142 -2.18 12.59 -9.59
C GLN A 142 -2.36 12.34 -11.10
N TYR A 143 -1.46 11.58 -11.72
CA TYR A 143 -1.61 11.14 -13.10
C TYR A 143 -2.82 10.21 -13.25
N TRP A 144 -3.03 9.27 -12.35
CA TRP A 144 -4.21 8.39 -12.36
C TRP A 144 -5.51 9.19 -12.23
N ALA A 145 -5.55 10.15 -11.30
CA ALA A 145 -6.72 10.99 -11.12
C ALA A 145 -7.13 11.76 -12.38
N LYS A 146 -6.19 11.98 -13.31
CA LYS A 146 -6.44 12.64 -14.60
C LYS A 146 -6.78 11.67 -15.73
N THR A 147 -6.36 10.41 -15.64
CA THR A 147 -6.39 9.46 -16.76
C THR A 147 -7.32 8.28 -16.57
N ILE A 148 -7.66 7.94 -15.32
CA ILE A 148 -8.54 6.80 -15.01
C ILE A 148 -9.95 7.31 -14.70
N PRO A 149 -10.95 6.97 -15.53
CA PRO A 149 -12.29 7.59 -15.47
C PRO A 149 -13.05 7.35 -14.16
N CYS A 150 -12.84 6.22 -13.48
CA CYS A 150 -13.54 5.92 -12.23
C CYS A 150 -13.06 6.75 -11.04
N ILE A 151 -11.87 7.39 -11.14
CA ILE A 151 -11.34 8.23 -10.05
C ILE A 151 -12.04 9.57 -10.04
N GLN A 152 -12.63 9.91 -8.90
CA GLN A 152 -13.43 11.11 -8.71
C GLN A 152 -12.69 12.23 -7.98
N SER A 153 -11.82 11.88 -7.04
CA SER A 153 -11.01 12.84 -6.30
C SER A 153 -9.69 12.24 -5.83
N ILE A 154 -8.75 13.12 -5.53
CA ILE A 154 -7.53 12.82 -4.80
C ILE A 154 -7.36 13.86 -3.69
N GLU A 155 -7.34 13.40 -2.44
CA GLU A 155 -7.08 14.19 -1.25
C GLU A 155 -5.63 13.98 -0.80
N VAL A 156 -4.88 15.07 -0.70
CA VAL A 156 -3.47 15.01 -0.31
C VAL A 156 -3.34 15.38 1.17
N ILE A 157 -2.70 14.52 1.95
CA ILE A 157 -2.44 14.75 3.38
C ILE A 157 -1.06 15.40 3.54
N PRO A 158 -1.00 16.69 3.88
CA PRO A 158 0.25 17.44 3.94
C PRO A 158 1.23 16.84 4.96
N GLY A 159 2.48 16.71 4.54
CA GLY A 159 3.58 16.25 5.38
C GLY A 159 3.57 14.77 5.73
N ALA A 160 2.49 14.03 5.45
CA ALA A 160 2.38 12.61 5.73
C ALA A 160 3.11 11.75 4.67
N GLY A 161 3.56 10.58 5.08
CA GLY A 161 4.16 9.56 4.21
C GLY A 161 3.18 8.47 3.85
N HIS A 162 3.67 7.22 3.88
CA HIS A 162 2.94 6.04 3.41
C HIS A 162 1.76 5.61 4.30
N CYS A 163 1.70 6.10 5.52
CA CYS A 163 0.61 5.77 6.45
C CYS A 163 -0.08 7.05 6.96
N PRO A 164 -0.70 7.87 6.09
CA PRO A 164 -1.30 9.14 6.48
C PRO A 164 -2.40 8.97 7.53
N HIS A 165 -3.10 7.82 7.54
CA HIS A 165 -4.12 7.48 8.51
C HIS A 165 -3.58 7.32 9.96
N ASP A 166 -2.29 7.05 10.10
CA ASP A 166 -1.61 6.96 11.39
C ASP A 166 -0.78 8.24 11.69
N GLU A 167 -0.09 8.79 10.68
CA GLU A 167 0.72 10.00 10.85
C GLU A 167 -0.13 11.26 11.09
N ASN A 168 -1.28 11.37 10.44
CA ASN A 168 -2.21 12.49 10.54
C ASN A 168 -3.66 12.01 10.49
N SER A 169 -4.07 11.28 11.52
CA SER A 169 -5.40 10.67 11.59
C SER A 169 -6.54 11.68 11.51
N GLU A 170 -6.35 12.90 12.03
CA GLU A 170 -7.40 13.94 12.00
C GLU A 170 -7.73 14.36 10.56
N LEU A 171 -6.74 14.71 9.76
CA LEU A 171 -6.97 15.10 8.36
C LEU A 171 -7.40 13.91 7.52
N THR A 172 -6.79 12.74 7.72
CA THR A 172 -7.15 11.54 6.96
C THR A 172 -8.58 11.10 7.25
N ASN A 173 -9.04 11.12 8.50
CA ASN A 173 -10.42 10.81 8.84
C ASN A 173 -11.42 11.80 8.22
N LYS A 174 -11.09 13.10 8.20
CA LYS A 174 -11.91 14.11 7.51
C LYS A 174 -12.02 13.80 6.01
N ALA A 175 -10.90 13.46 5.37
CA ALA A 175 -10.89 13.08 3.96
C ALA A 175 -11.72 11.82 3.70
N ILE A 176 -11.60 10.79 4.54
CA ILE A 176 -12.42 9.57 4.44
C ILE A 176 -13.91 9.90 4.53
N VAL A 177 -14.31 10.69 5.53
CA VAL A 177 -15.72 11.08 5.71
C VAL A 177 -16.24 11.86 4.49
N GLN A 178 -15.43 12.76 3.93
CA GLN A 178 -15.79 13.49 2.71
C GLN A 178 -15.99 12.52 1.53
N CYS A 179 -15.06 11.60 1.30
CA CYS A 179 -15.18 10.59 0.24
C CYS A 179 -16.46 9.74 0.40
N LEU A 180 -16.79 9.33 1.63
CA LEU A 180 -18.00 8.55 1.90
C LEU A 180 -19.28 9.36 1.61
N ASN A 181 -19.34 10.62 2.00
CA ASN A 181 -20.45 11.50 1.69
C ASN A 181 -20.63 11.69 0.17
N ASP A 182 -19.54 11.85 -0.57
CA ASP A 182 -19.57 11.99 -2.02
C ASP A 182 -20.09 10.72 -2.71
N ILE A 183 -19.69 9.54 -2.21
CA ILE A 183 -20.18 8.24 -2.68
C ILE A 183 -21.69 8.11 -2.41
N GLU A 184 -22.14 8.49 -1.22
CA GLU A 184 -23.57 8.38 -0.84
C GLU A 184 -24.44 9.33 -1.66
N ASN A 185 -24.04 10.58 -1.82
CA ASN A 185 -24.79 11.58 -2.58
C ASN A 185 -24.96 11.19 -4.06
N LYS A 186 -23.91 10.63 -4.69
CA LYS A 186 -24.01 10.14 -6.08
C LYS A 186 -24.94 8.96 -6.25
N ASN A 187 -25.09 8.12 -5.23
CA ASN A 187 -25.99 6.97 -5.28
C ASN A 187 -27.47 7.35 -5.03
N GLN A 188 -27.74 8.52 -4.44
CA GLN A 188 -29.11 9.04 -4.27
C GLN A 188 -29.64 9.72 -5.55
N CYS A 189 -28.77 10.09 -6.48
CA CYS A 189 -29.13 10.74 -7.74
C CYS A 189 -29.33 9.76 -8.91
N LYS A 190 -29.22 8.45 -8.68
CA LYS A 190 -29.52 7.39 -9.63
C LYS A 190 -30.82 6.68 -9.29
#